data_2c79be31955d9ed4687388c5f25972e5
#
_entry.id   2c79be31955d9ed4687388c5f25972e5
#
_cell.length_a   1.000
_cell.length_b   1.000
_cell.length_c   1.000
_cell.angle_alpha   90.00
_cell.angle_beta   90.00
_cell.angle_gamma   90.00
#
_symmetry.space_group_name_H-M   'P 1'
#
loop_
_entity.id
_entity.type
_entity.pdbx_description
1 polymer ?
#
loop_
_entity_poly.entity_id
_entity_poly.type
_entity_poly.pdbx_seq_one_letter_code
_entity_poly.pdbx_strand_id
1 'polypeptide(L)'
;MSAKPEETRTTNADWQERKLAAMARGQGNIAPVYIERAANAELWDVEGNRYIDFGTGIAVCNTGHSNPRVVAAVQEQVGRFSHTCVMVTPYESAVRLAEQLNELVPGDTPKKTIFVTTGAEAVENTIKIARAHTGRRGVIAFNGGFHGRTLMAMGLTGKITPYKNLFGPFPGEVYHAPYPIEYHGISVEDALKALHNLFKVEIAPTDVAASIVEPVQGEGGFFPAPVEYMQALRAVCDEHGIVMIADEIQTGFGRTGRFFASEYAGIEPDLVTVA
;
A
#
# COMPACT_ATOMS: atom_id res chain seq x y z
N MET A 1 -37.22 38.25 22.47
CA MET A 1 -36.29 37.11 22.21
C MET A 1 -36.13 37.01 20.70
N SER A 2 -35.04 37.54 20.16
CA SER A 2 -34.74 37.48 18.74
C SER A 2 -34.27 36.03 18.46
N ALA A 3 -35.00 35.30 17.58
CA ALA A 3 -34.54 34.03 17.05
C ALA A 3 -33.19 34.26 16.35
N LYS A 4 -32.16 33.51 16.76
CA LYS A 4 -30.93 33.42 15.97
C LYS A 4 -31.31 33.02 14.53
N PRO A 5 -30.75 33.62 13.51
CA PRO A 5 -30.97 33.14 12.13
C PRO A 5 -30.53 31.66 12.09
N GLU A 6 -31.39 30.83 11.53
CA GLU A 6 -31.06 29.45 11.20
C GLU A 6 -29.83 29.49 10.28
N GLU A 7 -28.66 29.09 10.79
CA GLU A 7 -27.45 28.96 9.96
C GLU A 7 -27.81 27.96 8.85
N THR A 8 -27.92 28.47 7.63
CA THR A 8 -28.17 27.65 6.44
C THR A 8 -27.06 26.59 6.38
N ARG A 9 -27.41 25.35 6.67
CA ARG A 9 -26.46 24.24 6.69
C ARG A 9 -25.88 24.07 5.28
N THR A 10 -24.57 24.15 5.13
CA THR A 10 -23.87 23.96 3.86
C THR A 10 -24.11 22.55 3.32
N THR A 11 -24.57 22.41 2.09
CA THR A 11 -24.94 21.15 1.47
C THR A 11 -23.73 20.40 0.88
N ASN A 12 -23.91 19.12 0.52
CA ASN A 12 -22.94 18.36 -0.25
C ASN A 12 -22.60 19.06 -1.59
N ALA A 13 -23.61 19.66 -2.23
CA ALA A 13 -23.44 20.38 -3.49
C ALA A 13 -22.59 21.63 -3.32
N ASP A 14 -22.80 22.43 -2.26
CA ASP A 14 -21.99 23.61 -1.96
C ASP A 14 -20.52 23.23 -1.70
N TRP A 15 -20.29 22.15 -0.97
CA TRP A 15 -18.91 21.66 -0.73
C TRP A 15 -18.27 21.14 -2.00
N GLN A 16 -19.04 20.49 -2.90
CA GLN A 16 -18.50 20.02 -4.18
C GLN A 16 -18.07 21.19 -5.07
N GLU A 17 -18.87 22.26 -5.15
CA GLU A 17 -18.51 23.47 -5.89
C GLU A 17 -17.23 24.11 -5.32
N ARG A 18 -17.14 24.29 -4.01
CA ARG A 18 -15.96 24.83 -3.34
C ARG A 18 -14.72 23.96 -3.56
N LYS A 19 -14.86 22.61 -3.50
CA LYS A 19 -13.77 21.68 -3.80
C LYS A 19 -13.26 21.86 -5.23
N LEU A 20 -14.17 21.91 -6.21
CA LEU A 20 -13.79 22.07 -7.62
C LEU A 20 -13.07 23.41 -7.88
N ALA A 21 -13.42 24.46 -7.14
CA ALA A 21 -12.75 25.74 -7.22
C ALA A 21 -11.38 25.77 -6.54
N ALA A 22 -11.20 25.03 -5.43
CA ALA A 22 -10.02 25.13 -4.57
C ALA A 22 -8.98 24.02 -4.79
N MET A 23 -9.38 22.83 -5.24
CA MET A 23 -8.50 21.65 -5.31
C MET A 23 -8.18 21.27 -6.76
N ALA A 24 -6.96 20.78 -6.96
CA ALA A 24 -6.53 20.30 -8.28
C ALA A 24 -7.37 19.09 -8.76
N ARG A 25 -7.61 19.00 -10.08
CA ARG A 25 -8.38 17.91 -10.70
C ARG A 25 -7.85 16.50 -10.37
N GLY A 26 -6.55 16.37 -10.16
CA GLY A 26 -5.92 15.10 -9.77
C GLY A 26 -6.41 14.55 -8.42
N GLN A 27 -7.01 15.37 -7.57
CA GLN A 27 -7.66 14.97 -6.32
C GLN A 27 -9.17 14.83 -6.51
N GLY A 28 -9.57 14.00 -7.46
CA GLY A 28 -10.97 13.65 -7.69
C GLY A 28 -11.64 12.99 -6.48
N ASN A 29 -12.94 12.83 -6.54
CA ASN A 29 -13.73 12.01 -5.61
C ASN A 29 -14.73 11.15 -6.39
N ILE A 30 -14.98 9.94 -5.90
CA ILE A 30 -15.92 9.00 -6.53
C ILE A 30 -17.36 9.42 -6.24
N ALA A 31 -17.63 9.82 -4.98
CA ALA A 31 -18.94 10.27 -4.56
C ALA A 31 -18.88 11.71 -4.06
N PRO A 32 -19.82 12.59 -4.47
CA PRO A 32 -19.88 13.98 -4.00
C PRO A 32 -20.59 14.05 -2.63
N VAL A 33 -20.09 13.29 -1.68
CA VAL A 33 -20.61 13.18 -0.30
C VAL A 33 -19.54 13.68 0.66
N TYR A 34 -19.86 14.67 1.47
CA TYR A 34 -18.95 15.32 2.40
C TYR A 34 -19.24 14.89 3.83
N ILE A 35 -18.32 14.13 4.39
CA ILE A 35 -18.51 13.51 5.70
C ILE A 35 -18.23 14.52 6.80
N GLU A 36 -19.20 14.65 7.73
CA GLU A 36 -19.10 15.47 8.94
C GLU A 36 -18.60 14.67 10.14
N ARG A 37 -19.05 13.41 10.26
CA ARG A 37 -18.65 12.52 11.35
C ARG A 37 -18.66 11.05 10.92
N ALA A 38 -17.89 10.24 11.63
CA ALA A 38 -17.81 8.81 11.42
C ALA A 38 -17.65 8.08 12.77
N ALA A 39 -18.20 6.88 12.87
CA ALA A 39 -18.05 6.01 14.03
C ALA A 39 -18.12 4.55 13.60
N ASN A 40 -17.14 3.74 14.01
CA ASN A 40 -17.05 2.34 13.63
C ASN A 40 -17.17 2.15 12.10
N ALA A 41 -18.20 1.51 11.58
CA ALA A 41 -18.47 1.28 10.15
C ALA A 41 -19.54 2.23 9.57
N GLU A 42 -19.79 3.36 10.19
CA GLU A 42 -20.83 4.29 9.80
C GLU A 42 -20.29 5.69 9.55
N LEU A 43 -20.83 6.34 8.50
CA LEU A 43 -20.52 7.70 8.11
C LEU A 43 -21.80 8.54 8.13
N TRP A 44 -21.68 9.82 8.47
CA TRP A 44 -22.77 10.80 8.31
C TRP A 44 -22.22 12.01 7.57
N ASP A 45 -22.94 12.40 6.54
CA ASP A 45 -22.59 13.57 5.76
C ASP A 45 -23.07 14.89 6.40
N VAL A 46 -22.70 16.00 5.79
CA VAL A 46 -23.06 17.34 6.22
C VAL A 46 -24.58 17.63 6.18
N GLU A 47 -25.35 16.84 5.46
CA GLU A 47 -26.81 16.91 5.39
C GLU A 47 -27.48 15.99 6.41
N GLY A 48 -26.72 15.13 7.11
CA GLY A 48 -27.19 14.20 8.12
C GLY A 48 -27.56 12.83 7.57
N ASN A 49 -27.32 12.55 6.30
CA ASN A 49 -27.55 11.23 5.73
C ASN A 49 -26.53 10.23 6.30
N ARG A 50 -27.01 9.01 6.60
CA ARG A 50 -26.21 7.93 7.16
C ARG A 50 -25.83 6.93 6.06
N TYR A 51 -24.58 6.48 6.07
CA TYR A 51 -24.01 5.49 5.15
C TYR A 51 -23.32 4.39 5.92
N ILE A 52 -23.32 3.17 5.38
CA ILE A 52 -22.42 2.08 5.82
C ILE A 52 -21.15 2.18 5.02
N ASP A 53 -20.02 2.27 5.70
CA ASP A 53 -18.69 2.43 5.07
C ASP A 53 -18.08 1.08 4.69
N PHE A 54 -18.26 0.69 3.43
CA PHE A 54 -17.54 -0.44 2.83
C PHE A 54 -16.20 -0.02 2.19
N GLY A 55 -15.93 1.28 2.06
CA GLY A 55 -14.69 1.81 1.48
C GLY A 55 -13.55 1.88 2.49
N THR A 56 -13.88 2.08 3.76
CA THR A 56 -12.94 2.13 4.90
C THR A 56 -11.69 3.00 4.66
N GLY A 57 -11.84 4.09 3.86
CA GLY A 57 -10.70 4.94 3.45
C GLY A 57 -9.70 4.23 2.53
N ILE A 58 -10.16 3.31 1.67
CA ILE A 58 -9.35 2.38 0.86
C ILE A 58 -8.45 1.53 1.77
N ALA A 59 -9.13 0.70 2.60
CA ALA A 59 -8.54 -0.26 3.54
C ALA A 59 -7.72 0.34 4.71
N VAL A 60 -7.95 1.60 5.08
CA VAL A 60 -7.22 2.27 6.17
C VAL A 60 -7.83 2.01 7.55
N CYS A 61 -9.16 2.03 7.67
CA CYS A 61 -9.84 2.03 8.97
C CYS A 61 -10.10 0.60 9.50
N ASN A 62 -9.07 -0.21 9.71
CA ASN A 62 -9.20 -1.60 10.18
C ASN A 62 -9.81 -1.71 11.58
N THR A 63 -9.63 -0.70 12.43
CA THR A 63 -10.21 -0.66 13.79
C THR A 63 -11.56 0.05 13.86
N GLY A 64 -12.09 0.45 12.71
CA GLY A 64 -13.28 1.32 12.62
C GLY A 64 -12.95 2.79 12.86
N HIS A 65 -13.87 3.66 12.44
CA HIS A 65 -13.75 5.10 12.65
C HIS A 65 -13.87 5.46 14.13
N SER A 66 -13.07 6.45 14.55
CA SER A 66 -13.14 7.02 15.90
C SER A 66 -13.04 5.98 17.04
N ASN A 67 -12.21 4.95 16.84
CA ASN A 67 -11.99 3.94 17.89
C ASN A 67 -11.56 4.62 19.20
N PRO A 68 -12.25 4.41 20.34
CA PRO A 68 -12.00 5.16 21.58
C PRO A 68 -10.58 5.01 22.10
N ARG A 69 -9.96 3.84 21.95
CA ARG A 69 -8.58 3.59 22.40
C ARG A 69 -7.58 4.37 21.54
N VAL A 70 -7.80 4.41 20.21
CA VAL A 70 -6.95 5.17 19.29
C VAL A 70 -7.09 6.68 19.58
N VAL A 71 -8.32 7.17 19.72
CA VAL A 71 -8.59 8.58 20.02
C VAL A 71 -7.91 9.00 21.33
N ALA A 72 -8.05 8.21 22.40
CA ALA A 72 -7.41 8.51 23.68
C ALA A 72 -5.87 8.56 23.59
N ALA A 73 -5.27 7.60 22.89
CA ALA A 73 -3.81 7.55 22.71
C ALA A 73 -3.29 8.75 21.88
N VAL A 74 -4.02 9.16 20.85
CA VAL A 74 -3.68 10.34 20.04
C VAL A 74 -3.80 11.64 20.88
N GLN A 75 -4.88 11.79 21.66
CA GLN A 75 -5.07 12.96 22.52
C GLN A 75 -3.99 13.06 23.61
N GLU A 76 -3.61 11.95 24.21
CA GLU A 76 -2.50 11.91 25.18
C GLU A 76 -1.18 12.32 24.52
N GLN A 77 -0.84 11.69 23.37
CA GLN A 77 0.43 11.95 22.71
C GLN A 77 0.55 13.40 22.21
N VAL A 78 -0.51 13.95 21.59
CA VAL A 78 -0.47 15.32 21.08
C VAL A 78 -0.39 16.37 22.20
N GLY A 79 -0.89 16.04 23.39
CA GLY A 79 -0.72 16.87 24.60
C GLY A 79 0.72 16.89 25.14
N ARG A 80 1.56 15.91 24.79
CA ARG A 80 2.98 15.85 25.20
C ARG A 80 3.88 16.59 24.21
N PHE A 81 3.80 16.24 22.92
CA PHE A 81 4.46 16.92 21.81
C PHE A 81 3.87 16.42 20.46
N SER A 82 3.97 17.24 19.43
CA SER A 82 3.47 16.92 18.09
C SER A 82 4.55 16.33 17.16
N HIS A 83 5.79 16.87 17.21
CA HIS A 83 6.86 16.42 16.33
C HIS A 83 8.23 16.84 16.86
N THR A 84 9.21 15.90 16.86
CA THR A 84 10.59 16.18 17.26
C THR A 84 11.61 15.74 16.21
N CYS A 85 11.17 15.11 15.10
CA CYS A 85 12.00 14.46 14.09
C CYS A 85 12.87 13.33 14.68
N VAL A 86 12.54 12.08 14.39
CA VAL A 86 13.24 10.87 14.92
C VAL A 86 14.76 10.92 14.68
N MET A 87 15.19 11.51 13.56
CA MET A 87 16.61 11.65 13.22
C MET A 87 17.34 12.69 14.08
N VAL A 88 16.62 13.64 14.70
CA VAL A 88 17.22 14.68 15.54
C VAL A 88 17.08 14.33 17.02
N THR A 89 15.85 14.07 17.45
CA THR A 89 15.55 13.66 18.82
C THR A 89 14.52 12.52 18.81
N PRO A 90 14.97 11.26 18.89
CA PRO A 90 14.09 10.11 18.85
C PRO A 90 13.14 10.07 20.06
N TYR A 91 12.07 9.33 19.95
CA TYR A 91 11.06 9.20 20.98
C TYR A 91 10.57 7.76 21.13
N GLU A 92 10.15 7.42 22.34
CA GLU A 92 9.82 6.07 22.80
C GLU A 92 8.77 5.37 21.92
N SER A 93 7.69 6.05 21.54
CA SER A 93 6.61 5.43 20.78
C SER A 93 7.04 4.95 19.40
N ALA A 94 7.99 5.64 18.75
CA ALA A 94 8.55 5.16 17.47
C ALA A 94 9.38 3.88 17.65
N VAL A 95 10.22 3.84 18.71
CA VAL A 95 11.04 2.65 18.99
C VAL A 95 10.15 1.45 19.32
N ARG A 96 9.17 1.62 20.21
CA ARG A 96 8.22 0.55 20.55
C ARG A 96 7.44 0.03 19.36
N LEU A 97 7.00 0.92 18.47
CA LEU A 97 6.30 0.50 17.25
C LEU A 97 7.23 -0.32 16.34
N ALA A 98 8.50 0.10 16.18
CA ALA A 98 9.49 -0.65 15.41
C ALA A 98 9.73 -2.05 16.01
N GLU A 99 9.87 -2.16 17.34
CA GLU A 99 10.02 -3.44 18.03
C GLU A 99 8.83 -4.35 17.78
N GLN A 100 7.61 -3.85 17.95
CA GLN A 100 6.38 -4.62 17.69
C GLN A 100 6.25 -5.07 16.23
N LEU A 101 6.57 -4.20 15.27
CA LEU A 101 6.54 -4.58 13.85
C LEU A 101 7.60 -5.64 13.53
N ASN A 102 8.80 -5.53 14.09
CA ASN A 102 9.86 -6.51 13.91
C ASN A 102 9.48 -7.90 14.46
N GLU A 103 8.70 -7.96 15.54
CA GLU A 103 8.18 -9.21 16.12
C GLU A 103 7.03 -9.82 15.29
N LEU A 104 6.19 -8.97 14.68
CA LEU A 104 4.99 -9.40 13.96
C LEU A 104 5.24 -9.85 12.52
N VAL A 105 6.24 -9.27 11.84
CA VAL A 105 6.58 -9.63 10.46
C VAL A 105 7.10 -11.07 10.40
N PRO A 106 6.59 -11.93 9.49
CA PRO A 106 6.99 -13.33 9.37
C PRO A 106 8.50 -13.52 9.24
N GLY A 107 8.98 -14.65 9.79
CA GLY A 107 10.37 -15.11 9.73
C GLY A 107 11.14 -14.89 11.03
N ASP A 108 12.20 -15.69 11.20
CA ASP A 108 13.02 -15.75 12.42
C ASP A 108 14.29 -14.87 12.34
N THR A 109 14.56 -14.27 11.18
CA THR A 109 15.73 -13.41 10.99
C THR A 109 15.58 -12.07 11.73
N PRO A 110 16.66 -11.45 12.24
CA PRO A 110 16.62 -10.12 12.83
C PRO A 110 16.10 -9.06 11.84
N LYS A 111 15.10 -8.32 12.24
CA LYS A 111 14.43 -7.31 11.41
C LYS A 111 14.72 -5.89 11.88
N LYS A 112 14.58 -4.93 10.97
CA LYS A 112 14.69 -3.50 11.24
C LYS A 112 13.56 -2.75 10.53
N THR A 113 12.97 -1.80 11.23
CA THR A 113 11.90 -0.95 10.70
C THR A 113 12.43 0.43 10.35
N ILE A 114 12.03 0.95 9.20
CA ILE A 114 12.19 2.36 8.80
C ILE A 114 10.82 3.00 8.65
N PHE A 115 10.62 4.18 9.23
CA PHE A 115 9.39 4.95 9.11
C PHE A 115 9.51 6.00 8.00
N VAL A 116 8.48 6.09 7.18
CA VAL A 116 8.32 7.08 6.11
C VAL A 116 6.89 7.63 6.15
N THR A 117 6.56 8.58 5.30
CA THR A 117 5.28 9.31 5.40
C THR A 117 4.15 8.64 4.63
N THR A 118 4.46 7.92 3.55
CA THR A 118 3.46 7.31 2.67
C THR A 118 3.86 5.91 2.22
N GLY A 119 2.87 5.09 1.78
CA GLY A 119 3.15 3.80 1.16
C GLY A 119 4.02 3.90 -0.10
N ALA A 120 3.84 4.95 -0.93
CA ALA A 120 4.69 5.17 -2.08
C ALA A 120 6.16 5.40 -1.67
N GLU A 121 6.43 6.14 -0.59
CA GLU A 121 7.78 6.32 -0.05
C GLU A 121 8.34 5.00 0.51
N ALA A 122 7.52 4.17 1.14
CA ALA A 122 7.93 2.86 1.60
C ALA A 122 8.41 2.01 0.42
N VAL A 123 7.63 1.93 -0.66
CA VAL A 123 8.00 1.24 -1.90
C VAL A 123 9.28 1.80 -2.50
N GLU A 124 9.39 3.12 -2.67
CA GLU A 124 10.62 3.77 -3.19
C GLU A 124 11.86 3.37 -2.37
N ASN A 125 11.73 3.32 -1.04
CA ASN A 125 12.85 2.94 -0.18
C ASN A 125 13.18 1.45 -0.27
N THR A 126 12.21 0.54 -0.44
CA THR A 126 12.53 -0.89 -0.64
C THR A 126 13.31 -1.13 -1.92
N ILE A 127 12.98 -0.43 -3.01
CA ILE A 127 13.74 -0.52 -4.26
C ILE A 127 15.16 0.02 -4.09
N LYS A 128 15.32 1.15 -3.39
CA LYS A 128 16.65 1.70 -3.07
C LYS A 128 17.49 0.74 -2.23
N ILE A 129 16.90 0.14 -1.19
CA ILE A 129 17.56 -0.82 -0.31
C ILE A 129 17.98 -2.05 -1.11
N ALA A 130 17.08 -2.63 -1.90
CA ALA A 130 17.37 -3.81 -2.72
C ALA A 130 18.50 -3.55 -3.73
N ARG A 131 18.46 -2.42 -4.44
CA ARG A 131 19.52 -2.02 -5.37
C ARG A 131 20.86 -1.80 -4.67
N ALA A 132 20.86 -1.12 -3.52
CA ALA A 132 22.09 -0.88 -2.75
C ALA A 132 22.68 -2.17 -2.16
N HIS A 133 21.83 -3.09 -1.71
CA HIS A 133 22.25 -4.37 -1.14
C HIS A 133 22.83 -5.31 -2.19
N THR A 134 22.18 -5.43 -3.34
CA THR A 134 22.57 -6.38 -4.40
C THR A 134 23.61 -5.83 -5.38
N GLY A 135 23.73 -4.51 -5.49
CA GLY A 135 24.48 -3.84 -6.56
C GLY A 135 23.85 -3.97 -7.95
N ARG A 136 22.61 -4.50 -8.05
CA ARG A 136 21.89 -4.77 -9.30
C ARG A 136 20.87 -3.68 -9.57
N ARG A 137 20.30 -3.63 -10.80
CA ARG A 137 19.42 -2.52 -11.23
C ARG A 137 18.01 -2.94 -11.50
N GLY A 138 17.79 -4.15 -12.06
CA GLY A 138 16.50 -4.63 -12.52
C GLY A 138 15.50 -4.86 -11.38
N VAL A 139 14.24 -4.58 -11.65
CA VAL A 139 13.13 -4.87 -10.72
C VAL A 139 12.02 -5.55 -11.48
N ILE A 140 11.53 -6.67 -10.97
CA ILE A 140 10.35 -7.35 -11.49
C ILE A 140 9.13 -6.88 -10.69
N ALA A 141 8.11 -6.43 -11.41
CA ALA A 141 6.77 -6.13 -10.89
C ALA A 141 5.74 -6.96 -11.66
N PHE A 142 4.48 -6.90 -11.28
CA PHE A 142 3.45 -7.74 -11.88
C PHE A 142 2.32 -6.93 -12.51
N ASN A 143 1.79 -7.44 -13.63
CA ASN A 143 0.63 -6.86 -14.28
C ASN A 143 -0.55 -6.77 -13.31
N GLY A 144 -1.26 -5.65 -13.33
CA GLY A 144 -2.36 -5.37 -12.41
C GLY A 144 -1.94 -4.82 -11.05
N GLY A 145 -0.65 -4.93 -10.67
CA GLY A 145 -0.14 -4.43 -9.38
C GLY A 145 -0.22 -2.91 -9.26
N PHE A 146 -0.36 -2.43 -8.02
CA PHE A 146 -0.37 -1.00 -7.68
C PHE A 146 0.57 -0.73 -6.49
N HIS A 147 1.56 0.13 -6.70
CA HIS A 147 2.62 0.39 -5.73
C HIS A 147 2.78 1.87 -5.35
N GLY A 148 1.88 2.73 -5.79
CA GLY A 148 1.90 4.16 -5.48
C GLY A 148 1.92 5.06 -6.71
N ARG A 149 2.08 6.38 -6.47
CA ARG A 149 1.96 7.42 -7.52
C ARG A 149 3.19 8.32 -7.64
N THR A 150 4.31 8.00 -7.00
CA THR A 150 5.62 8.59 -7.30
C THR A 150 6.17 7.98 -8.59
N LEU A 151 7.19 8.58 -9.20
CA LEU A 151 7.66 8.15 -10.53
C LEU A 151 8.12 6.68 -10.55
N MET A 152 8.89 6.23 -9.54
CA MET A 152 9.30 4.83 -9.47
C MET A 152 8.12 3.93 -9.15
N ALA A 153 7.27 4.27 -8.17
CA ALA A 153 6.09 3.50 -7.81
C ALA A 153 5.10 3.38 -8.98
N MET A 154 4.91 4.44 -9.78
CA MET A 154 4.16 4.36 -11.04
C MET A 154 4.87 3.47 -12.07
N GLY A 155 6.19 3.52 -12.15
CA GLY A 155 6.96 2.61 -12.99
C GLY A 155 6.65 1.14 -12.67
N LEU A 156 6.60 0.79 -11.38
CA LEU A 156 6.29 -0.55 -10.87
C LEU A 156 4.80 -0.94 -11.07
N THR A 157 3.88 0.03 -11.03
CA THR A 157 2.45 -0.23 -11.19
C THR A 157 2.16 -0.88 -12.53
N GLY A 158 1.47 -2.03 -12.52
CA GLY A 158 1.19 -2.87 -13.69
C GLY A 158 -0.05 -2.45 -14.50
N LYS A 159 -0.49 -1.19 -14.40
CA LYS A 159 -1.72 -0.67 -15.01
C LYS A 159 -1.51 0.76 -15.53
N ILE A 160 -1.87 1.00 -16.80
CA ILE A 160 -1.65 2.33 -17.42
C ILE A 160 -2.73 3.31 -16.96
N THR A 161 -3.98 2.99 -17.20
CA THR A 161 -5.10 3.87 -16.82
C THR A 161 -5.65 3.45 -15.47
N PRO A 162 -5.90 4.40 -14.56
CA PRO A 162 -5.73 5.85 -14.67
C PRO A 162 -4.35 6.38 -14.22
N TYR A 163 -3.34 5.53 -13.95
CA TYR A 163 -2.18 5.90 -13.16
C TYR A 163 -1.00 6.49 -13.95
N LYS A 164 -0.65 5.88 -15.09
CA LYS A 164 0.60 6.17 -15.83
C LYS A 164 0.46 7.16 -16.99
N ASN A 165 -0.77 7.33 -17.48
CA ASN A 165 -1.02 8.07 -18.71
C ASN A 165 -0.54 9.51 -18.61
N LEU A 166 0.32 9.94 -19.53
CA LEU A 166 0.92 11.28 -19.65
C LEU A 166 1.95 11.67 -18.56
N PHE A 167 2.34 10.78 -17.65
CA PHE A 167 3.27 11.10 -16.56
C PHE A 167 4.72 10.63 -16.80
N GLY A 168 4.99 9.90 -17.89
CA GLY A 168 6.34 9.42 -18.22
C GLY A 168 7.31 10.53 -18.66
N PRO A 169 8.60 10.21 -18.84
CA PRO A 169 9.18 8.88 -18.70
C PRO A 169 9.31 8.44 -17.24
N PHE A 170 9.17 7.13 -16.99
CA PHE A 170 9.40 6.52 -15.69
C PHE A 170 10.86 6.04 -15.57
N PRO A 171 11.38 5.84 -14.33
CA PRO A 171 12.66 5.19 -14.13
C PRO A 171 12.73 3.84 -14.86
N GLY A 172 13.81 3.58 -15.53
CA GLY A 172 14.02 2.34 -16.28
C GLY A 172 14.33 1.12 -15.40
N GLU A 173 14.60 0.00 -16.07
CA GLU A 173 14.95 -1.29 -15.46
C GLU A 173 13.80 -1.88 -14.63
N VAL A 174 12.54 -1.64 -15.03
CA VAL A 174 11.34 -2.26 -14.47
C VAL A 174 10.72 -3.17 -15.53
N TYR A 175 10.54 -4.43 -15.16
CA TYR A 175 10.05 -5.49 -16.03
C TYR A 175 8.76 -6.05 -15.44
N HIS A 176 7.73 -6.21 -16.26
CA HIS A 176 6.42 -6.67 -15.78
C HIS A 176 6.17 -8.12 -16.20
N ALA A 177 5.97 -8.98 -15.22
CA ALA A 177 5.53 -10.35 -15.42
C ALA A 177 4.01 -10.49 -15.23
N PRO A 178 3.36 -11.46 -15.85
CA PRO A 178 1.96 -11.77 -15.56
C PRO A 178 1.77 -12.17 -14.09
N TYR A 179 0.63 -11.76 -13.52
CA TYR A 179 0.16 -12.24 -12.22
C TYR A 179 -0.85 -13.38 -12.46
N PRO A 180 -0.81 -14.49 -11.71
CA PRO A 180 -1.71 -15.61 -11.94
C PRO A 180 -3.14 -15.25 -11.52
N ILE A 181 -4.05 -15.23 -12.49
CA ILE A 181 -5.47 -14.96 -12.30
C ILE A 181 -6.23 -15.94 -13.19
N GLU A 182 -6.63 -17.10 -12.64
CA GLU A 182 -7.35 -18.14 -13.40
C GLU A 182 -8.62 -17.61 -14.08
N TYR A 183 -9.33 -16.71 -13.41
CA TYR A 183 -10.52 -16.06 -13.97
C TYR A 183 -10.21 -15.31 -15.28
N HIS A 184 -8.99 -14.83 -15.45
CA HIS A 184 -8.50 -14.19 -16.68
C HIS A 184 -7.74 -15.14 -17.61
N GLY A 185 -7.75 -16.44 -17.31
CA GLY A 185 -7.07 -17.47 -18.10
C GLY A 185 -5.55 -17.48 -17.91
N ILE A 186 -5.03 -16.97 -16.82
CA ILE A 186 -3.60 -16.99 -16.49
C ILE A 186 -3.40 -17.95 -15.33
N SER A 187 -2.90 -19.16 -15.61
CA SER A 187 -2.57 -20.16 -14.59
C SER A 187 -1.27 -19.81 -13.87
N VAL A 188 -1.02 -20.50 -12.74
CA VAL A 188 0.27 -20.42 -12.02
C VAL A 188 1.41 -20.85 -12.95
N GLU A 189 1.24 -21.93 -13.70
CA GLU A 189 2.23 -22.42 -14.66
C GLU A 189 2.56 -21.39 -15.73
N ASP A 190 1.54 -20.74 -16.31
CA ASP A 190 1.74 -19.70 -17.34
C ASP A 190 2.50 -18.48 -16.77
N ALA A 191 2.14 -18.04 -15.57
CA ALA A 191 2.80 -16.92 -14.92
C ALA A 191 4.27 -17.22 -14.61
N LEU A 192 4.59 -18.40 -14.07
CA LEU A 192 5.96 -18.85 -13.82
C LEU A 192 6.76 -19.03 -15.10
N LYS A 193 6.15 -19.62 -16.13
CA LYS A 193 6.79 -19.77 -17.45
C LYS A 193 7.12 -18.41 -18.06
N ALA A 194 6.22 -17.44 -17.96
CA ALA A 194 6.46 -16.08 -18.42
C ALA A 194 7.59 -15.38 -17.63
N LEU A 195 7.66 -15.56 -16.31
CA LEU A 195 8.74 -15.06 -15.47
C LEU A 195 10.10 -15.65 -15.91
N HIS A 196 10.18 -16.97 -16.09
CA HIS A 196 11.41 -17.60 -16.59
C HIS A 196 11.77 -17.18 -18.02
N ASN A 197 10.78 -16.90 -18.88
CA ASN A 197 11.05 -16.38 -20.21
C ASN A 197 11.60 -14.96 -20.17
N LEU A 198 11.11 -14.11 -19.25
CA LEU A 198 11.64 -12.76 -19.04
C LEU A 198 13.14 -12.79 -18.71
N PHE A 199 13.59 -13.76 -17.89
CA PHE A 199 15.01 -13.97 -17.60
C PHE A 199 15.85 -14.39 -18.81
N LYS A 200 15.22 -14.93 -19.86
CA LYS A 200 15.92 -15.35 -21.08
C LYS A 200 16.00 -14.25 -22.13
N VAL A 201 15.01 -13.35 -22.17
CA VAL A 201 14.85 -12.43 -23.30
C VAL A 201 14.99 -10.95 -22.93
N GLU A 202 14.80 -10.56 -21.68
CA GLU A 202 14.78 -9.15 -21.29
C GLU A 202 15.87 -8.77 -20.29
N ILE A 203 16.08 -9.57 -19.24
CA ILE A 203 17.08 -9.27 -18.20
C ILE A 203 17.61 -10.56 -17.58
N ALA A 204 18.94 -10.68 -17.47
CA ALA A 204 19.53 -11.80 -16.75
C ALA A 204 19.13 -11.77 -15.26
N PRO A 205 18.80 -12.92 -14.63
CA PRO A 205 18.41 -12.94 -13.22
C PRO A 205 19.50 -12.39 -12.28
N THR A 206 20.77 -12.47 -12.69
CA THR A 206 21.92 -11.89 -11.99
C THR A 206 21.92 -10.35 -11.96
N ASP A 207 21.14 -9.69 -12.82
CA ASP A 207 21.01 -8.24 -12.87
C ASP A 207 19.73 -7.73 -12.17
N VAL A 208 18.88 -8.66 -11.70
CA VAL A 208 17.64 -8.34 -10.99
C VAL A 208 17.95 -8.10 -9.51
N ALA A 209 17.66 -6.90 -9.04
CA ALA A 209 17.80 -6.50 -7.63
C ALA A 209 16.64 -7.00 -6.77
N ALA A 210 15.41 -6.87 -7.27
CA ALA A 210 14.21 -7.20 -6.51
C ALA A 210 13.05 -7.69 -7.38
N SER A 211 12.16 -8.43 -6.73
CA SER A 211 10.80 -8.70 -7.21
C SER A 211 9.82 -8.14 -6.17
N ILE A 212 8.88 -7.27 -6.60
CA ILE A 212 7.85 -6.69 -5.74
C ILE A 212 6.49 -7.26 -6.10
N VAL A 213 5.78 -7.78 -5.10
CA VAL A 213 4.48 -8.44 -5.28
C VAL A 213 3.51 -8.07 -4.17
N GLU A 214 2.25 -7.81 -4.52
CA GLU A 214 1.16 -7.77 -3.56
C GLU A 214 0.66 -9.20 -3.31
N PRO A 215 0.57 -9.69 -2.06
CA PRO A 215 -0.04 -11.01 -1.78
C PRO A 215 -1.51 -11.10 -2.22
N VAL A 216 -2.22 -9.97 -2.20
CA VAL A 216 -3.51 -9.78 -2.85
C VAL A 216 -3.48 -8.47 -3.61
N GLN A 217 -3.62 -8.51 -4.92
CA GLN A 217 -3.70 -7.28 -5.72
C GLN A 217 -4.99 -6.52 -5.40
N GLY A 218 -4.87 -5.37 -4.70
CA GLY A 218 -6.03 -4.56 -4.33
C GLY A 218 -6.63 -3.83 -5.53
N GLU A 219 -5.92 -2.87 -6.07
CA GLU A 219 -6.32 -2.06 -7.22
C GLU A 219 -6.43 -2.87 -8.53
N GLY A 220 -5.80 -4.03 -8.58
CA GLY A 220 -5.91 -4.99 -9.68
C GLY A 220 -7.29 -5.65 -9.77
N GLY A 221 -8.01 -5.78 -8.64
CA GLY A 221 -9.33 -6.38 -8.60
C GLY A 221 -9.56 -7.38 -7.45
N PHE A 222 -8.82 -7.26 -6.36
CA PHE A 222 -8.85 -8.15 -5.19
C PHE A 222 -8.51 -9.61 -5.55
N PHE A 223 -7.47 -9.79 -6.34
CA PHE A 223 -6.99 -11.11 -6.74
C PHE A 223 -5.93 -11.62 -5.75
N PRO A 224 -6.21 -12.68 -4.97
CA PRO A 224 -5.20 -13.31 -4.13
C PRO A 224 -4.21 -14.11 -4.99
N ALA A 225 -2.92 -14.01 -4.66
CA ALA A 225 -1.92 -14.90 -5.24
C ALA A 225 -2.15 -16.33 -4.72
N PRO A 226 -2.18 -17.34 -5.59
CA PRO A 226 -2.15 -18.73 -5.16
C PRO A 226 -0.92 -19.01 -4.29
N VAL A 227 -1.09 -19.82 -3.24
CA VAL A 227 -0.02 -20.16 -2.28
C VAL A 227 1.20 -20.74 -3.01
N GLU A 228 0.97 -21.67 -3.93
CA GLU A 228 2.01 -22.30 -4.74
C GLU A 228 2.77 -21.31 -5.62
N TYR A 229 2.11 -20.24 -6.10
CA TYR A 229 2.78 -19.19 -6.84
C TYR A 229 3.73 -18.37 -5.95
N MET A 230 3.27 -17.97 -4.77
CA MET A 230 4.09 -17.19 -3.83
C MET A 230 5.30 -18.00 -3.36
N GLN A 231 5.12 -19.31 -3.10
CA GLN A 231 6.21 -20.22 -2.74
C GLN A 231 7.22 -20.39 -3.89
N ALA A 232 6.73 -20.56 -5.12
CA ALA A 232 7.59 -20.66 -6.30
C ALA A 232 8.35 -19.36 -6.57
N LEU A 233 7.69 -18.19 -6.41
CA LEU A 233 8.35 -16.90 -6.54
C LEU A 233 9.45 -16.71 -5.48
N ARG A 234 9.20 -17.13 -4.21
CA ARG A 234 10.23 -17.13 -3.16
C ARG A 234 11.42 -17.99 -3.56
N ALA A 235 11.16 -19.21 -4.02
CA ALA A 235 12.21 -20.13 -4.47
C ALA A 235 13.06 -19.54 -5.63
N VAL A 236 12.43 -18.90 -6.61
CA VAL A 236 13.13 -18.20 -7.69
C VAL A 236 14.00 -17.06 -7.15
N CYS A 237 13.48 -16.29 -6.20
CA CYS A 237 14.24 -15.21 -5.56
C CYS A 237 15.46 -15.76 -4.80
N ASP A 238 15.29 -16.86 -4.07
CA ASP A 238 16.39 -17.54 -3.34
C ASP A 238 17.47 -18.07 -4.29
N GLU A 239 17.06 -18.75 -5.36
CA GLU A 239 17.98 -19.31 -6.35
C GLU A 239 18.91 -18.28 -6.97
N HIS A 240 18.38 -17.08 -7.23
CA HIS A 240 19.11 -16.03 -7.95
C HIS A 240 19.60 -14.90 -7.05
N GLY A 241 19.34 -14.94 -5.74
CA GLY A 241 19.69 -13.86 -4.80
C GLY A 241 18.95 -12.55 -5.13
N ILE A 242 17.70 -12.66 -5.51
CA ILE A 242 16.79 -11.53 -5.79
C ILE A 242 16.06 -11.18 -4.49
N VAL A 243 16.02 -9.92 -4.11
CA VAL A 243 15.29 -9.45 -2.93
C VAL A 243 13.78 -9.55 -3.18
N MET A 244 13.07 -10.37 -2.42
CA MET A 244 11.61 -10.44 -2.49
C MET A 244 10.98 -9.38 -1.60
N ILE A 245 10.18 -8.50 -2.20
CA ILE A 245 9.43 -7.45 -1.52
C ILE A 245 7.96 -7.83 -1.51
N ALA A 246 7.39 -8.05 -0.32
CA ALA A 246 5.94 -8.17 -0.17
C ALA A 246 5.34 -6.77 0.08
N ASP A 247 4.52 -6.31 -0.83
CA ASP A 247 3.76 -5.09 -0.64
C ASP A 247 2.46 -5.38 0.12
N GLU A 248 2.54 -5.21 1.43
CA GLU A 248 1.45 -5.45 2.38
C GLU A 248 0.76 -4.14 2.81
N ILE A 249 0.95 -3.06 2.06
CA ILE A 249 0.35 -1.75 2.38
C ILE A 249 -1.17 -1.86 2.48
N GLN A 250 -1.80 -2.61 1.59
CA GLN A 250 -3.25 -2.81 1.62
C GLN A 250 -3.64 -4.09 2.36
N THR A 251 -2.84 -5.13 2.32
CA THR A 251 -3.17 -6.47 2.84
C THR A 251 -2.82 -6.69 4.30
N GLY A 252 -1.92 -5.89 4.84
CA GLY A 252 -1.44 -6.00 6.21
C GLY A 252 -2.47 -5.61 7.27
N PHE A 253 -2.06 -5.71 8.53
CA PHE A 253 -2.83 -5.33 9.72
C PHE A 253 -4.20 -6.01 9.82
N GLY A 254 -4.29 -7.29 9.43
CA GLY A 254 -5.48 -8.10 9.60
C GLY A 254 -6.52 -7.94 8.49
N ARG A 255 -6.25 -7.19 7.42
CA ARG A 255 -7.20 -6.96 6.32
C ARG A 255 -7.70 -8.26 5.68
N THR A 256 -6.84 -9.26 5.57
CA THR A 256 -7.15 -10.56 4.95
C THR A 256 -7.47 -11.66 5.96
N GLY A 257 -7.52 -11.34 7.27
CA GLY A 257 -7.78 -12.30 8.35
C GLY A 257 -6.53 -12.84 9.06
N ARG A 258 -5.33 -12.66 8.48
CA ARG A 258 -4.05 -12.80 9.16
C ARG A 258 -3.39 -11.43 9.30
N PHE A 259 -2.39 -11.31 10.19
CA PHE A 259 -1.74 -10.01 10.40
C PHE A 259 -1.06 -9.54 9.12
N PHE A 260 -0.37 -10.46 8.41
CA PHE A 260 0.15 -10.27 7.06
C PHE A 260 -0.39 -11.33 6.11
N ALA A 261 -0.73 -10.96 4.88
CA ALA A 261 -1.26 -11.91 3.90
C ALA A 261 -0.18 -12.91 3.41
N SER A 262 1.09 -12.56 3.43
CA SER A 262 2.22 -13.47 3.13
C SER A 262 2.27 -14.69 4.06
N GLU A 263 1.69 -14.61 5.26
CA GLU A 263 1.59 -15.74 6.19
C GLU A 263 0.77 -16.93 5.60
N TYR A 264 -0.17 -16.68 4.68
CA TYR A 264 -0.92 -17.77 4.05
C TYR A 264 -0.05 -18.68 3.21
N ALA A 265 0.99 -18.14 2.60
CA ALA A 265 1.94 -18.91 1.80
C ALA A 265 3.07 -19.52 2.62
N GLY A 266 3.22 -19.15 3.90
CA GLY A 266 4.30 -19.60 4.76
C GLY A 266 5.69 -19.18 4.24
N ILE A 267 5.78 -18.02 3.62
CA ILE A 267 7.04 -17.47 3.09
C ILE A 267 7.57 -16.34 3.97
N GLU A 268 8.87 -16.12 3.90
CA GLU A 268 9.57 -15.01 4.55
C GLU A 268 10.07 -14.04 3.47
N PRO A 269 9.37 -12.93 3.23
CA PRO A 269 9.88 -11.87 2.35
C PRO A 269 11.12 -11.20 2.94
N ASP A 270 12.06 -10.78 2.10
CA ASP A 270 13.25 -10.04 2.53
C ASP A 270 12.91 -8.61 2.99
N LEU A 271 11.94 -7.99 2.33
CA LEU A 271 11.40 -6.68 2.68
C LEU A 271 9.87 -6.72 2.66
N VAL A 272 9.26 -6.01 3.62
CA VAL A 272 7.79 -5.87 3.69
C VAL A 272 7.44 -4.39 3.79
N THR A 273 6.57 -3.89 2.91
CA THR A 273 6.00 -2.55 3.03
C THR A 273 4.64 -2.61 3.73
N VAL A 274 4.42 -1.71 4.68
CA VAL A 274 3.20 -1.65 5.48
C VAL A 274 2.72 -0.21 5.66
N ALA A 275 1.42 0.00 5.85
CA ALA A 275 0.84 1.31 6.15
C ALA A 275 -0.42 1.20 7.04
#